data_58ff395d577879b12fd16e0030bc8cf0
#
_entry.id   58ff395d577879b12fd16e0030bc8cf0
#
_cell.length_a   1.000
_cell.length_b   1.000
_cell.length_c   1.000
_cell.angle_alpha   90.00
_cell.angle_beta   90.00
_cell.angle_gamma   90.00
#
_symmetry.space_group_name_H-M   'P 1'
#
loop_
_entity.id
_entity.type
_entity.pdbx_description
1 polymer ?
#
loop_
_entity_poly.entity_id
_entity_poly.type
_entity_poly.pdbx_seq_one_letter_code
_entity_poly.pdbx_strand_id
1 'polypeptide(L)'
;MGRQRSLEVGGVRRDATMSLQPVLRKRLEQVLSTVDDHGSLGPRLKGDVARLWGRLNKLISMNLIGPHVDVDGLELACYALQLPARQGRGVVAGRLGRTNLRDRCEQAAELLVSLMGSEIEESLLDRTTRLLHEVPHRNPVIDEAKLMADALNLDDFGLIGLIIQTVQLGLQGEGVADLAVAAEKREEYGYWEARIKDGFHFEPVRAIAIKRLATSRKVAKMLADELKEDQL
;
A
#
# COMPACT_ATOMS: atom_id res chain seq x y z
N MET A 1 17.03 -22.72 50.17
CA MET A 1 17.55 -23.00 48.84
C MET A 1 16.39 -23.18 47.89
N GLY A 2 15.95 -22.08 47.24
CA GLY A 2 14.83 -22.03 46.28
C GLY A 2 15.40 -21.70 44.92
N ARG A 3 15.34 -22.66 43.99
CA ARG A 3 15.76 -22.49 42.56
C ARG A 3 14.68 -21.68 41.85
N GLN A 4 14.96 -20.43 41.51
CA GLN A 4 14.25 -19.69 40.51
C GLN A 4 14.50 -20.35 39.13
N ARG A 5 13.43 -20.86 38.52
CA ARG A 5 13.43 -21.26 37.10
C ARG A 5 13.17 -19.99 36.30
N SER A 6 14.20 -19.51 35.60
CA SER A 6 14.09 -18.53 34.55
C SER A 6 13.33 -19.16 33.38
N LEU A 7 12.15 -18.66 33.08
CA LEU A 7 11.44 -18.94 31.83
C LEU A 7 12.10 -18.07 30.75
N GLU A 8 12.99 -18.70 29.96
CA GLU A 8 13.43 -18.12 28.70
C GLU A 8 12.24 -18.16 27.72
N VAL A 9 11.60 -17.01 27.54
CA VAL A 9 10.70 -16.77 26.41
C VAL A 9 11.59 -16.52 25.18
N GLY A 10 11.84 -17.59 24.45
CA GLY A 10 12.53 -17.56 23.16
C GLY A 10 11.71 -16.78 22.14
N GLY A 11 11.76 -15.46 22.19
CA GLY A 11 11.26 -14.58 21.16
C GLY A 11 12.20 -14.66 19.95
N VAL A 12 11.87 -15.51 18.96
CA VAL A 12 12.48 -15.47 17.64
C VAL A 12 12.14 -14.11 17.05
N ARG A 13 13.07 -13.16 17.14
CA ARG A 13 13.07 -11.98 16.27
C ARG A 13 13.25 -12.49 14.85
N ARG A 14 12.17 -12.66 14.14
CA ARG A 14 12.23 -12.78 12.68
C ARG A 14 12.57 -11.40 12.17
N ASP A 15 13.85 -11.16 11.90
CA ASP A 15 14.23 -10.06 11.01
C ASP A 15 13.46 -10.28 9.72
N ALA A 16 12.68 -9.29 9.33
CA ALA A 16 11.83 -9.33 8.16
C ALA A 16 12.69 -9.22 6.89
N THR A 17 13.52 -10.22 6.67
CA THR A 17 14.23 -10.46 5.42
C THR A 17 13.19 -10.80 4.37
N MET A 18 13.34 -10.22 3.19
CA MET A 18 12.54 -10.56 2.00
C MET A 18 12.58 -12.07 1.81
N SER A 19 11.40 -12.71 1.68
CA SER A 19 11.27 -14.17 1.75
C SER A 19 11.26 -14.84 0.38
N LEU A 20 10.83 -14.12 -0.68
CA LEU A 20 10.87 -14.65 -2.04
C LEU A 20 12.28 -15.03 -2.47
N GLN A 21 12.40 -16.12 -3.21
CA GLN A 21 13.66 -16.54 -3.79
C GLN A 21 14.32 -15.40 -4.58
N PRO A 22 15.64 -15.15 -4.42
CA PRO A 22 16.32 -14.01 -5.07
C PRO A 22 16.17 -13.98 -6.59
N VAL A 23 16.11 -15.17 -7.23
CA VAL A 23 15.92 -15.31 -8.68
C VAL A 23 14.55 -14.79 -9.10
N LEU A 24 13.48 -15.20 -8.41
CA LEU A 24 12.12 -14.75 -8.68
C LEU A 24 11.98 -13.24 -8.45
N ARG A 25 12.53 -12.73 -7.36
CA ARG A 25 12.53 -11.28 -7.08
C ARG A 25 13.21 -10.49 -8.19
N LYS A 26 14.40 -10.90 -8.62
CA LYS A 26 15.11 -10.25 -9.72
C LYS A 26 14.28 -10.25 -11.01
N ARG A 27 13.58 -11.34 -11.27
CA ARG A 27 12.71 -11.46 -12.44
C ARG A 27 11.50 -10.51 -12.35
N LEU A 28 10.84 -10.43 -11.22
CA LEU A 28 9.74 -9.47 -10.96
C LEU A 28 10.21 -8.03 -11.13
N GLU A 29 11.39 -7.69 -10.61
CA GLU A 29 11.98 -6.37 -10.78
C GLU A 29 12.31 -6.06 -12.25
N GLN A 30 12.76 -7.04 -13.02
CA GLN A 30 12.95 -6.90 -14.46
C GLN A 30 11.61 -6.62 -15.17
N VAL A 31 10.57 -7.37 -14.85
CA VAL A 31 9.22 -7.15 -15.40
C VAL A 31 8.72 -5.74 -15.10
N LEU A 32 8.89 -5.24 -13.87
CA LEU A 32 8.53 -3.87 -13.51
C LEU A 32 9.41 -2.80 -14.18
N SER A 33 10.65 -3.15 -14.57
CA SER A 33 11.60 -2.22 -15.18
C SER A 33 11.50 -2.17 -16.70
N THR A 34 10.79 -3.10 -17.33
CA THR A 34 10.58 -3.11 -18.76
C THR A 34 9.80 -1.87 -19.15
N VAL A 35 10.40 -1.03 -19.97
CA VAL A 35 9.87 0.26 -20.39
C VAL A 35 8.67 0.04 -21.31
N ASP A 36 7.53 0.67 -20.98
CA ASP A 36 6.50 0.97 -21.97
C ASP A 36 6.93 2.21 -22.78
N ASP A 37 6.36 2.44 -23.95
CA ASP A 37 6.65 3.55 -24.87
C ASP A 37 6.60 4.97 -24.27
N HIS A 38 6.28 5.09 -22.98
CA HIS A 38 6.06 6.35 -22.27
C HIS A 38 7.08 6.67 -21.17
N GLY A 39 8.22 5.97 -21.12
CA GLY A 39 9.33 6.32 -20.21
C GLY A 39 9.31 5.61 -18.85
N SER A 40 10.44 5.66 -18.16
CA SER A 40 10.84 4.80 -17.06
C SER A 40 10.01 4.92 -15.78
N LEU A 41 8.88 4.24 -15.69
CA LEU A 41 8.16 4.03 -14.42
C LEU A 41 8.86 3.02 -13.49
N GLY A 42 9.75 2.18 -14.05
CA GLY A 42 10.38 1.08 -13.34
C GLY A 42 11.00 1.43 -11.99
N PRO A 43 11.85 2.47 -11.86
CA PRO A 43 12.43 2.85 -10.57
C PRO A 43 11.38 3.25 -9.53
N ARG A 44 10.33 3.95 -9.96
CA ARG A 44 9.20 4.33 -9.09
C ARG A 44 8.44 3.10 -8.61
N LEU A 45 8.10 2.19 -9.50
CA LEU A 45 7.34 0.99 -9.14
C LEU A 45 8.10 0.10 -8.16
N LYS A 46 9.42 -0.03 -8.30
CA LYS A 46 10.28 -0.72 -7.32
C LYS A 46 10.28 0.00 -5.97
N GLY A 47 10.33 1.33 -5.97
CA GLY A 47 10.21 2.13 -4.75
C GLY A 47 8.86 1.92 -4.04
N ASP A 48 7.78 1.83 -4.80
CA ASP A 48 6.44 1.57 -4.26
C ASP A 48 6.32 0.15 -3.68
N VAL A 49 6.91 -0.87 -4.34
CA VAL A 49 7.03 -2.22 -3.77
C VAL A 49 7.78 -2.20 -2.46
N ALA A 50 8.99 -1.60 -2.43
CA ALA A 50 9.82 -1.57 -1.23
C ALA A 50 9.12 -0.85 -0.07
N ARG A 51 8.41 0.25 -0.36
CA ARG A 51 7.64 1.00 0.63
C ARG A 51 6.47 0.19 1.20
N LEU A 52 5.69 -0.47 0.34
CA LEU A 52 4.55 -1.30 0.77
C LEU A 52 5.05 -2.51 1.56
N TRP A 53 6.08 -3.19 1.06
CA TRP A 53 6.70 -4.33 1.75
C TRP A 53 7.28 -3.94 3.12
N GLY A 54 8.02 -2.83 3.21
CA GLY A 54 8.54 -2.32 4.48
C GLY A 54 7.44 -2.04 5.51
N ARG A 55 6.28 -1.57 5.04
CA ARG A 55 5.12 -1.36 5.90
C ARG A 55 4.51 -2.69 6.38
N LEU A 56 4.30 -3.64 5.47
CA LEU A 56 3.78 -4.97 5.81
C LEU A 56 4.68 -5.67 6.84
N ASN A 57 5.99 -5.64 6.64
CA ASN A 57 6.94 -6.19 7.61
C ASN A 57 6.78 -5.58 9.01
N LYS A 58 6.55 -4.26 9.08
CA LYS A 58 6.26 -3.59 10.34
C LYS A 58 4.94 -4.08 10.94
N LEU A 59 3.89 -4.26 10.14
CA LEU A 59 2.60 -4.77 10.64
C LEU A 59 2.70 -6.24 11.06
N ILE A 60 3.43 -7.08 10.31
CA ILE A 60 3.72 -8.47 10.69
C ILE A 60 4.45 -8.53 12.03
N SER A 61 5.45 -7.66 12.25
CA SER A 61 6.18 -7.59 13.52
C SER A 61 5.33 -7.16 14.73
N MET A 62 4.16 -6.58 14.49
CA MET A 62 3.19 -6.24 15.53
C MET A 62 2.34 -7.44 15.97
N ASN A 63 2.51 -8.62 15.35
CA ASN A 63 1.76 -9.85 15.64
C ASN A 63 0.24 -9.67 15.62
N LEU A 64 -0.27 -8.94 14.61
CA LEU A 64 -1.70 -8.62 14.48
C LEU A 64 -2.53 -9.82 14.00
N ILE A 65 -1.89 -10.79 13.38
CA ILE A 65 -2.46 -12.05 12.90
C ILE A 65 -1.67 -13.21 13.48
N GLY A 66 -2.18 -14.42 13.35
CA GLY A 66 -1.56 -15.62 13.90
C GLY A 66 -0.11 -15.86 13.44
N PRO A 67 0.57 -16.87 14.03
CA PRO A 67 2.01 -17.09 13.80
C PRO A 67 2.35 -17.60 12.38
N HIS A 68 1.36 -18.09 11.65
CA HIS A 68 1.52 -18.67 10.31
C HIS A 68 1.11 -17.67 9.24
N VAL A 69 1.97 -16.70 8.99
CA VAL A 69 1.77 -15.69 7.96
C VAL A 69 2.36 -16.17 6.64
N ASP A 70 1.58 -16.09 5.55
CA ASP A 70 2.10 -16.32 4.19
C ASP A 70 2.91 -15.10 3.71
N VAL A 71 4.17 -15.06 4.17
CA VAL A 71 5.09 -13.96 3.90
C VAL A 71 5.43 -13.88 2.41
N ASP A 72 5.59 -15.04 1.75
CA ASP A 72 5.90 -15.13 0.31
C ASP A 72 4.74 -14.61 -0.54
N GLY A 73 3.50 -15.00 -0.21
CA GLY A 73 2.31 -14.50 -0.87
C GLY A 73 2.12 -13.00 -0.69
N LEU A 74 2.38 -12.46 0.50
CA LEU A 74 2.32 -11.02 0.76
C LEU A 74 3.40 -10.25 -0.02
N GLU A 75 4.65 -10.75 -0.06
CA GLU A 75 5.71 -10.11 -0.84
C GLU A 75 5.39 -10.13 -2.33
N LEU A 76 4.95 -11.28 -2.87
CA LEU A 76 4.55 -11.39 -4.27
C LEU A 76 3.38 -10.48 -4.62
N ALA A 77 2.39 -10.34 -3.75
CA ALA A 77 1.28 -9.41 -3.93
C ALA A 77 1.73 -7.94 -3.99
N CYS A 78 2.80 -7.54 -3.27
CA CYS A 78 3.36 -6.20 -3.40
C CYS A 78 3.87 -5.91 -4.80
N TYR A 79 4.52 -6.88 -5.45
CA TYR A 79 4.94 -6.76 -6.85
C TYR A 79 3.74 -6.74 -7.80
N ALA A 80 2.81 -7.67 -7.62
CA ALA A 80 1.62 -7.80 -8.46
C ALA A 80 0.81 -6.51 -8.51
N LEU A 81 0.61 -5.84 -7.37
CA LEU A 81 -0.12 -4.58 -7.27
C LEU A 81 0.50 -3.41 -8.06
N GLN A 82 1.74 -3.53 -8.54
CA GLN A 82 2.37 -2.52 -9.39
C GLN A 82 2.26 -2.85 -10.89
N LEU A 83 1.89 -4.08 -11.28
CA LEU A 83 1.79 -4.49 -12.67
C LEU A 83 0.77 -3.69 -13.49
N PRO A 84 -0.42 -3.33 -12.97
CA PRO A 84 -1.37 -2.48 -13.70
C PRO A 84 -0.80 -1.11 -14.07
N ALA A 85 0.00 -0.50 -13.18
CA ALA A 85 0.64 0.78 -13.44
C ALA A 85 1.68 0.70 -14.56
N ARG A 86 2.42 -0.43 -14.64
CA ARG A 86 3.37 -0.70 -15.74
C ARG A 86 2.71 -0.67 -17.10
N GLN A 87 1.49 -1.18 -17.23
CA GLN A 87 0.77 -1.21 -18.51
C GLN A 87 0.06 0.12 -18.84
N GLY A 88 0.34 1.20 -18.12
CA GLY A 88 -0.39 2.47 -18.29
C GLY A 88 -1.87 2.41 -17.88
N ARG A 89 -2.35 1.26 -17.44
CA ARG A 89 -3.76 1.07 -17.06
C ARG A 89 -4.15 1.79 -15.76
N GLY A 90 -3.17 2.21 -14.96
CA GLY A 90 -3.38 3.06 -13.78
C GLY A 90 -3.30 4.56 -14.07
N VAL A 91 -2.87 4.92 -15.29
CA VAL A 91 -2.78 6.30 -15.80
C VAL A 91 -3.67 6.37 -17.03
N VAL A 92 -4.98 6.30 -16.84
CA VAL A 92 -5.91 6.57 -17.94
C VAL A 92 -5.78 8.04 -18.30
N ALA A 93 -5.27 8.30 -19.49
CA ALA A 93 -5.19 9.64 -20.06
C ALA A 93 -6.54 10.36 -19.87
N GLY A 94 -6.56 11.43 -19.08
CA GLY A 94 -7.67 12.36 -18.95
C GLY A 94 -8.71 12.08 -17.86
N ARG A 95 -8.65 10.98 -17.12
CA ARG A 95 -9.48 10.78 -15.91
C ARG A 95 -8.69 9.99 -14.90
N LEU A 96 -7.98 10.69 -14.05
CA LEU A 96 -7.36 10.18 -12.84
C LEU A 96 -8.42 9.95 -11.75
N GLY A 97 -9.44 9.17 -12.07
CA GLY A 97 -10.16 8.47 -11.04
C GLY A 97 -9.18 7.48 -10.41
N ARG A 98 -9.07 7.43 -9.07
CA ARG A 98 -8.43 6.29 -8.40
C ARG A 98 -9.02 5.04 -9.03
N THR A 99 -8.17 4.20 -9.62
CA THR A 99 -8.57 2.85 -9.96
C THR A 99 -9.14 2.27 -8.69
N ASN A 100 -10.39 1.84 -8.70
CA ASN A 100 -11.02 1.21 -7.56
C ASN A 100 -10.06 0.11 -7.06
N LEU A 101 -9.90 -0.04 -5.75
CA LEU A 101 -9.01 -1.05 -5.18
C LEU A 101 -9.34 -2.45 -5.72
N ARG A 102 -10.62 -2.74 -5.93
CA ARG A 102 -11.09 -3.99 -6.53
C ARG A 102 -10.52 -4.16 -7.94
N ASP A 103 -10.73 -3.20 -8.83
CA ASP A 103 -10.24 -3.28 -10.23
C ASP A 103 -8.70 -3.41 -10.27
N ARG A 104 -8.01 -2.72 -9.37
CA ARG A 104 -6.56 -2.82 -9.26
C ARG A 104 -6.11 -4.21 -8.82
N CYS A 105 -6.78 -4.82 -7.84
CA CYS A 105 -6.45 -6.16 -7.36
C CYS A 105 -6.78 -7.24 -8.40
N GLU A 106 -7.93 -7.13 -9.09
CA GLU A 106 -8.32 -8.03 -10.17
C GLU A 106 -7.31 -7.97 -11.32
N GLN A 107 -6.97 -6.77 -11.80
CA GLN A 107 -5.95 -6.59 -12.85
C GLN A 107 -4.56 -7.08 -12.39
N ALA A 108 -4.20 -6.87 -11.14
CA ALA A 108 -2.93 -7.35 -10.59
C ALA A 108 -2.85 -8.89 -10.60
N ALA A 109 -3.93 -9.57 -10.24
CA ALA A 109 -4.02 -11.04 -10.26
C ALA A 109 -3.92 -11.56 -11.71
N GLU A 110 -4.70 -11.01 -12.65
CA GLU A 110 -4.66 -11.38 -14.06
C GLU A 110 -3.28 -11.18 -14.69
N LEU A 111 -2.64 -10.04 -14.42
CA LEU A 111 -1.32 -9.73 -14.94
C LEU A 111 -0.22 -10.59 -14.32
N LEU A 112 -0.31 -10.91 -13.04
CA LEU A 112 0.61 -11.82 -12.39
C LEU A 112 0.58 -13.20 -13.07
N VAL A 113 -0.62 -13.75 -13.30
CA VAL A 113 -0.80 -15.03 -13.99
C VAL A 113 -0.27 -14.96 -15.42
N SER A 114 -0.64 -13.93 -16.19
CA SER A 114 -0.29 -13.82 -17.60
C SER A 114 1.20 -13.58 -17.86
N LEU A 115 1.88 -12.83 -16.98
CA LEU A 115 3.28 -12.44 -17.18
C LEU A 115 4.27 -13.38 -16.48
N MET A 116 3.85 -14.01 -15.39
CA MET A 116 4.75 -14.74 -14.50
C MET A 116 4.27 -16.15 -14.15
N GLY A 117 3.09 -16.57 -14.59
CA GLY A 117 2.47 -17.83 -14.18
C GLY A 117 3.34 -19.07 -14.44
N SER A 118 4.14 -19.07 -15.51
CA SER A 118 5.07 -20.18 -15.82
C SER A 118 6.38 -20.15 -15.01
N GLU A 119 6.66 -19.06 -14.31
CA GLU A 119 7.91 -18.85 -13.56
C GLU A 119 7.70 -18.96 -12.04
N ILE A 120 6.44 -19.01 -11.59
CA ILE A 120 6.05 -19.07 -10.18
C ILE A 120 5.48 -20.46 -9.88
N GLU A 121 5.80 -20.99 -8.69
CA GLU A 121 5.19 -22.23 -8.21
C GLU A 121 3.66 -22.08 -8.13
N GLU A 122 2.92 -23.03 -8.66
CA GLU A 122 1.46 -22.99 -8.77
C GLU A 122 0.79 -22.70 -7.43
N SER A 123 1.25 -23.35 -6.36
CA SER A 123 0.69 -23.15 -5.02
C SER A 123 0.90 -21.73 -4.49
N LEU A 124 2.03 -21.09 -4.78
CA LEU A 124 2.29 -19.70 -4.41
C LEU A 124 1.46 -18.74 -5.26
N LEU A 125 1.33 -19.03 -6.56
CA LEU A 125 0.51 -18.24 -7.48
C LEU A 125 -0.95 -18.24 -7.04
N ASP A 126 -1.52 -19.41 -6.74
CA ASP A 126 -2.90 -19.57 -6.29
C ASP A 126 -3.16 -18.83 -4.97
N ARG A 127 -2.27 -18.98 -3.98
CA ARG A 127 -2.42 -18.26 -2.70
C ARG A 127 -2.36 -16.75 -2.90
N THR A 128 -1.46 -16.27 -3.75
CA THR A 128 -1.31 -14.83 -4.02
C THR A 128 -2.49 -14.26 -4.79
N THR A 129 -2.99 -14.95 -5.80
CA THR A 129 -4.18 -14.49 -6.55
C THR A 129 -5.42 -14.49 -5.66
N ARG A 130 -5.60 -15.51 -4.83
CA ARG A 130 -6.67 -15.54 -3.83
C ARG A 130 -6.55 -14.39 -2.82
N LEU A 131 -5.34 -14.11 -2.33
CA LEU A 131 -5.07 -12.98 -1.46
C LEU A 131 -5.49 -11.65 -2.13
N LEU A 132 -5.09 -11.42 -3.39
CA LEU A 132 -5.44 -10.21 -4.14
C LEU A 132 -6.96 -10.05 -4.30
N HIS A 133 -7.69 -11.11 -4.58
CA HIS A 133 -9.16 -11.06 -4.69
C HIS A 133 -9.83 -10.75 -3.34
N GLU A 134 -9.26 -11.16 -2.22
CA GLU A 134 -9.81 -10.91 -0.88
C GLU A 134 -9.55 -9.49 -0.36
N VAL A 135 -8.43 -8.86 -0.75
CA VAL A 135 -8.01 -7.52 -0.28
C VAL A 135 -9.10 -6.44 -0.40
N PRO A 136 -9.89 -6.34 -1.50
CA PRO A 136 -10.89 -5.30 -1.63
C PRO A 136 -12.20 -5.58 -0.86
N HIS A 137 -12.35 -6.74 -0.25
CA HIS A 137 -13.56 -7.07 0.51
C HIS A 137 -13.61 -6.30 1.84
N ARG A 138 -14.82 -5.92 2.25
CA ARG A 138 -15.02 -5.24 3.54
C ARG A 138 -14.63 -6.13 4.73
N ASN A 139 -14.89 -7.43 4.62
CA ASN A 139 -14.58 -8.45 5.64
C ASN A 139 -13.83 -9.60 4.96
N PRO A 140 -12.52 -9.45 4.70
CA PRO A 140 -11.74 -10.52 4.11
C PRO A 140 -11.71 -11.75 5.00
N VAL A 141 -11.79 -12.94 4.40
CA VAL A 141 -11.68 -14.21 5.13
C VAL A 141 -10.23 -14.51 5.50
N ILE A 142 -9.28 -14.05 4.65
CA ILE A 142 -7.85 -14.26 4.81
C ILE A 142 -7.27 -13.14 5.68
N ASP A 143 -6.55 -13.47 6.74
CA ASP A 143 -5.97 -12.47 7.66
C ASP A 143 -4.86 -11.66 6.99
N GLU A 144 -4.08 -12.25 6.08
CA GLU A 144 -3.11 -11.55 5.24
C GLU A 144 -3.77 -10.50 4.34
N ALA A 145 -5.00 -10.75 3.88
CA ALA A 145 -5.75 -9.77 3.09
C ALA A 145 -6.16 -8.55 3.93
N LYS A 146 -6.54 -8.76 5.20
CA LYS A 146 -6.77 -7.66 6.15
C LYS A 146 -5.50 -6.83 6.37
N LEU A 147 -4.37 -7.51 6.53
CA LEU A 147 -3.06 -6.87 6.72
C LEU A 147 -2.67 -6.04 5.50
N MET A 148 -2.83 -6.60 4.30
CA MET A 148 -2.56 -5.93 3.03
C MET A 148 -3.50 -4.73 2.83
N ALA A 149 -4.79 -4.87 3.09
CA ALA A 149 -5.77 -3.79 2.99
C ALA A 149 -5.42 -2.63 3.93
N ASP A 150 -5.07 -2.91 5.17
CA ASP A 150 -4.64 -1.91 6.15
C ASP A 150 -3.34 -1.23 5.72
N ALA A 151 -2.36 -1.98 5.20
CA ALA A 151 -1.12 -1.44 4.68
C ALA A 151 -1.35 -0.50 3.48
N LEU A 152 -2.26 -0.84 2.57
CA LEU A 152 -2.64 -0.01 1.43
C LEU A 152 -3.40 1.24 1.88
N ASN A 153 -4.34 1.09 2.82
CA ASN A 153 -5.13 2.21 3.33
C ASN A 153 -4.27 3.26 4.06
N LEU A 154 -3.17 2.84 4.70
CA LEU A 154 -2.22 3.79 5.31
C LEU A 154 -1.54 4.72 4.31
N ASP A 155 -1.58 4.46 3.00
CA ASP A 155 -1.07 5.37 1.96
C ASP A 155 -1.89 6.65 1.82
N ASP A 156 -3.14 6.64 2.26
CA ASP A 156 -3.99 7.84 2.24
C ASP A 156 -3.67 8.82 3.38
N PHE A 157 -2.94 8.37 4.40
CA PHE A 157 -2.73 9.10 5.64
C PHE A 157 -1.31 9.66 5.79
N GLY A 158 -1.23 10.87 6.33
CA GLY A 158 0.04 11.55 6.62
C GLY A 158 0.65 12.23 5.39
N LEU A 159 1.94 12.57 5.49
CA LEU A 159 2.67 13.27 4.43
C LEU A 159 2.75 12.44 3.14
N ILE A 160 2.86 11.12 3.26
CA ILE A 160 2.87 10.24 2.08
C ILE A 160 1.56 10.38 1.29
N GLY A 161 0.42 10.34 1.98
CA GLY A 161 -0.88 10.52 1.35
C GLY A 161 -1.02 11.88 0.70
N LEU A 162 -0.56 12.94 1.35
CA LEU A 162 -0.56 14.29 0.81
C LEU A 162 0.29 14.39 -0.47
N ILE A 163 1.52 13.85 -0.45
CA ILE A 163 2.41 13.86 -1.62
C ILE A 163 1.82 13.04 -2.77
N ILE A 164 1.27 11.85 -2.50
CA ILE A 164 0.61 11.03 -3.53
C ILE A 164 -0.54 11.82 -4.15
N GLN A 165 -1.35 12.50 -3.35
CA GLN A 165 -2.44 13.34 -3.84
C GLN A 165 -1.93 14.51 -4.69
N THR A 166 -0.86 15.20 -4.26
CA THR A 166 -0.23 16.28 -5.04
C THR A 166 0.22 15.80 -6.41
N VAL A 167 0.88 14.64 -6.47
CA VAL A 167 1.29 14.05 -7.75
C VAL A 167 0.08 13.71 -8.63
N GLN A 168 -0.99 13.17 -8.04
CA GLN A 168 -2.22 12.86 -8.78
C GLN A 168 -2.88 14.11 -9.35
N LEU A 169 -3.01 15.17 -8.56
CA LEU A 169 -3.56 16.47 -9.01
C LEU A 169 -2.69 17.06 -10.12
N GLY A 170 -1.37 17.09 -9.96
CA GLY A 170 -0.46 17.57 -11.00
C GLY A 170 -0.56 16.81 -12.32
N LEU A 171 -0.77 15.48 -12.27
CA LEU A 171 -1.04 14.67 -13.48
C LEU A 171 -2.41 15.00 -14.13
N GLN A 172 -3.34 15.65 -13.41
CA GLN A 172 -4.64 16.13 -13.92
C GLN A 172 -4.55 17.57 -14.46
N GLY A 173 -3.38 18.19 -14.36
CA GLY A 173 -3.20 19.60 -14.70
C GLY A 173 -3.65 20.57 -13.60
N GLU A 174 -3.92 20.05 -12.40
CA GLU A 174 -4.29 20.84 -11.23
C GLU A 174 -3.04 21.25 -10.44
N GLY A 175 -3.15 22.28 -9.60
CA GLY A 175 -2.04 22.88 -8.89
C GLY A 175 -2.13 22.79 -7.37
N VAL A 176 -1.28 23.58 -6.71
CA VAL A 176 -1.15 23.61 -5.25
C VAL A 176 -2.44 24.16 -4.59
N ALA A 177 -3.10 25.13 -5.22
CA ALA A 177 -4.36 25.66 -4.72
C ALA A 177 -5.46 24.60 -4.68
N ASP A 178 -5.51 23.72 -5.71
CA ASP A 178 -6.49 22.64 -5.78
C ASP A 178 -6.25 21.60 -4.69
N LEU A 179 -5.00 21.39 -4.27
CA LEU A 179 -4.67 20.52 -3.14
C LEU A 179 -5.25 21.08 -1.83
N ALA A 180 -5.14 22.39 -1.60
CA ALA A 180 -5.70 23.04 -0.40
C ALA A 180 -7.24 22.91 -0.38
N VAL A 181 -7.89 23.19 -1.50
CA VAL A 181 -9.34 23.05 -1.68
C VAL A 181 -9.78 21.59 -1.48
N ALA A 182 -9.05 20.64 -2.03
CA ALA A 182 -9.36 19.22 -1.87
C ALA A 182 -9.19 18.74 -0.42
N ALA A 183 -8.22 19.29 0.32
CA ALA A 183 -8.04 19.00 1.72
C ALA A 183 -9.21 19.54 2.57
N GLU A 184 -9.63 20.80 2.33
CA GLU A 184 -10.75 21.43 3.01
C GLU A 184 -12.06 20.66 2.78
N LYS A 185 -12.38 20.31 1.54
CA LYS A 185 -13.57 19.53 1.19
C LYS A 185 -13.61 18.18 1.90
N ARG A 186 -12.45 17.50 2.05
CA ARG A 186 -12.41 16.21 2.77
C ARG A 186 -12.71 16.34 4.25
N GLU A 187 -12.31 17.45 4.88
CA GLU A 187 -12.70 17.74 6.26
C GLU A 187 -14.20 18.05 6.35
N GLU A 188 -14.71 18.89 5.47
CA GLU A 188 -16.12 19.31 5.43
C GLU A 188 -17.07 18.10 5.28
N TYR A 189 -16.72 17.14 4.40
CA TYR A 189 -17.56 15.97 4.17
C TYR A 189 -17.33 14.80 5.14
N GLY A 190 -16.52 14.97 6.18
CA GLY A 190 -16.21 13.91 7.14
C GLY A 190 -15.52 12.69 6.51
N TYR A 191 -14.77 12.92 5.41
CA TYR A 191 -14.12 11.83 4.66
C TYR A 191 -13.16 11.02 5.54
N TRP A 192 -12.39 11.71 6.37
CA TRP A 192 -11.37 11.07 7.19
C TRP A 192 -11.97 10.24 8.32
N GLU A 193 -13.04 10.71 8.93
CA GLU A 193 -13.77 10.01 9.98
C GLU A 193 -14.34 8.69 9.44
N ALA A 194 -14.96 8.75 8.26
CA ALA A 194 -15.48 7.57 7.58
C ALA A 194 -14.34 6.59 7.22
N ARG A 195 -13.21 7.10 6.69
CA ARG A 195 -12.04 6.28 6.34
C ARG A 195 -11.38 5.64 7.56
N ILE A 196 -11.30 6.33 8.69
CA ILE A 196 -10.78 5.77 9.94
C ILE A 196 -11.71 4.70 10.50
N LYS A 197 -13.02 4.97 10.48
CA LYS A 197 -14.02 4.04 11.02
C LYS A 197 -14.09 2.72 10.25
N ASP A 198 -14.14 2.80 8.92
CA ASP A 198 -14.44 1.64 8.06
C ASP A 198 -13.24 1.12 7.27
N GLY A 199 -12.10 1.83 7.29
CA GLY A 199 -10.95 1.54 6.43
C GLY A 199 -9.88 0.65 7.06
N PHE A 200 -9.99 0.26 8.33
CA PHE A 200 -8.96 -0.51 9.02
C PHE A 200 -9.54 -1.68 9.79
N HIS A 201 -8.91 -2.84 9.62
CA HIS A 201 -9.28 -4.09 10.29
C HIS A 201 -8.65 -4.20 11.68
N PHE A 202 -7.45 -3.63 11.87
CA PHE A 202 -6.70 -3.73 13.12
C PHE A 202 -6.64 -2.40 13.85
N GLU A 203 -7.06 -2.40 15.11
CA GLU A 203 -7.06 -1.19 15.97
C GLU A 203 -5.67 -0.52 16.11
N PRO A 204 -4.55 -1.26 16.27
CA PRO A 204 -3.24 -0.64 16.30
C PRO A 204 -2.89 0.09 14.98
N VAL A 205 -3.34 -0.39 13.83
CA VAL A 205 -3.12 0.27 12.52
C VAL A 205 -3.99 1.51 12.38
N ARG A 206 -5.24 1.44 12.85
CA ARG A 206 -6.14 2.61 12.95
C ARG A 206 -5.51 3.73 13.78
N ALA A 207 -4.91 3.40 14.92
CA ALA A 207 -4.21 4.38 15.76
C ALA A 207 -3.02 5.04 15.02
N ILE A 208 -2.29 4.28 14.19
CA ILE A 208 -1.24 4.84 13.31
C ILE A 208 -1.85 5.81 12.29
N ALA A 209 -2.98 5.47 11.67
CA ALA A 209 -3.67 6.32 10.70
C ALA A 209 -4.11 7.64 11.34
N ILE A 210 -4.70 7.61 12.52
CA ILE A 210 -5.11 8.80 13.29
C ILE A 210 -3.90 9.72 13.54
N LYS A 211 -2.78 9.14 14.01
CA LYS A 211 -1.56 9.92 14.25
C LYS A 211 -1.02 10.55 12.95
N ARG A 212 -1.06 9.82 11.85
CA ARG A 212 -0.64 10.32 10.54
C ARG A 212 -1.56 11.43 10.03
N LEU A 213 -2.88 11.27 10.21
CA LEU A 213 -3.86 12.28 9.82
C LEU A 213 -3.62 13.61 10.51
N ALA A 214 -3.31 13.61 11.81
CA ALA A 214 -2.98 14.83 12.54
C ALA A 214 -1.80 15.59 11.90
N THR A 215 -0.81 14.86 11.38
CA THR A 215 0.34 15.45 10.66
C THR A 215 -0.08 16.04 9.32
N SER A 216 -0.85 15.33 8.49
CA SER A 216 -1.29 15.86 7.19
C SER A 216 -2.23 17.06 7.34
N ARG A 217 -3.12 17.06 8.33
CA ARG A 217 -3.98 18.22 8.67
C ARG A 217 -3.15 19.46 8.99
N LYS A 218 -2.10 19.31 9.79
CA LYS A 218 -1.20 20.42 10.11
C LYS A 218 -0.52 21.00 8.88
N VAL A 219 0.00 20.13 7.99
CA VAL A 219 0.69 20.59 6.77
C VAL A 219 -0.30 21.19 5.78
N ALA A 220 -1.49 20.61 5.59
CA ALA A 220 -2.52 21.16 4.72
C ALA A 220 -2.97 22.55 5.19
N LYS A 221 -3.07 22.76 6.51
CA LYS A 221 -3.38 24.08 7.07
C LYS A 221 -2.26 25.08 6.80
N MET A 222 -0.98 24.71 7.03
CA MET A 222 0.16 25.60 6.74
C MET A 222 0.16 26.02 5.27
N LEU A 223 -0.07 25.08 4.35
CA LEU A 223 -0.18 25.37 2.92
C LEU A 223 -1.32 26.35 2.61
N ALA A 224 -2.50 26.13 3.20
CA ALA A 224 -3.64 27.03 3.00
C ALA A 224 -3.38 28.43 3.54
N ASP A 225 -2.65 28.57 4.65
CA ASP A 225 -2.29 29.85 5.25
C ASP A 225 -1.29 30.60 4.34
N GLU A 226 -0.24 29.95 3.83
CA GLU A 226 0.74 30.50 2.86
C GLU A 226 0.06 30.98 1.57
N LEU A 227 -0.86 30.17 1.01
CA LEU A 227 -1.62 30.58 -0.20
C LEU A 227 -2.50 31.80 0.01
N LYS A 228 -2.98 32.07 1.23
CA LYS A 228 -3.73 33.29 1.55
C LYS A 228 -2.81 34.50 1.67
N GLU A 229 -1.60 34.33 2.21
CA GLU A 229 -0.61 35.39 2.30
C GLU A 229 -0.13 35.86 0.92
N ASP A 230 0.02 34.93 -0.05
CA ASP A 230 0.42 35.25 -1.43
C ASP A 230 -0.67 35.96 -2.25
N GLN A 231 -1.91 36.00 -1.77
CA GLN A 231 -3.03 36.68 -2.43
C GLN A 231 -3.24 38.14 -1.97
N LEU A 232 -2.46 38.61 -1.00
CA LEU A 232 -2.47 39.98 -0.48
C LEU A 232 -1.49 40.86 -1.26
#